data_1e278938d7a966700ef23e78ec709248
#
_entry.id   1e278938d7a966700ef23e78ec709248
#
_cell.length_a   1.000
_cell.length_b   1.000
_cell.length_c   1.000
_cell.angle_alpha   90.00
_cell.angle_beta   90.00
_cell.angle_gamma   90.00
#
_symmetry.space_group_name_H-M   'P 1'
#
loop_
_entity.id
_entity.type
_entity.pdbx_description
1 polymer ?
#
loop_
_entity_poly.entity_id
_entity_poly.type
_entity_poly.pdbx_seq_one_letter_code
_entity_poly.pdbx_strand_id
1 'polypeptide(L)'
;MFDSKLPNLGISIFSQMSGLANKFSAINLSQGFPEFDTPEYLKAQLSQYVTQGANQYSPSSGVPKLQQQIAALVQRKYAAQIDGTSQVTVTSGATEALFVAIQTIVREGDDVIVFDPAYDSYQPAIELAGGKSVHVALAAPDYAINWQTVNQAITANTRAIIINTPHNPSGKVLKQQDINELKKLVSAHNLYVISDEVYEHITFDQQPHLSALGDEELLAKSFVISSFGKTFHSTGWKMGYCIAPADLSEEFRKIHQYVTFSSFTPAQHALADMLEQHTDHIDQLSDFYQHKRDVLSNAL
;
A
#
# COMPACT_ATOMS: atom_id res chain seq x y z
N MET A 1 26.41 26.02 -4.28
CA MET A 1 25.00 25.74 -4.69
C MET A 1 24.64 24.42 -4.06
N PHE A 2 23.45 24.28 -3.48
CA PHE A 2 23.01 23.00 -2.86
C PHE A 2 22.69 22.00 -3.97
N ASP A 3 23.29 20.80 -3.95
CA ASP A 3 23.00 19.75 -4.89
C ASP A 3 21.78 18.94 -4.42
N SER A 4 20.72 18.94 -5.22
CA SER A 4 19.53 18.15 -4.93
C SER A 4 19.76 16.67 -5.17
N LYS A 5 19.31 15.81 -4.25
CA LYS A 5 19.27 14.35 -4.49
C LYS A 5 18.18 13.96 -5.49
N LEU A 6 17.20 14.81 -5.74
CA LEU A 6 16.06 14.58 -6.63
C LEU A 6 15.89 15.79 -7.56
N PRO A 7 16.87 16.07 -8.44
CA PRO A 7 16.92 17.32 -9.22
C PRO A 7 15.78 17.43 -10.25
N ASN A 8 15.19 16.31 -10.65
CA ASN A 8 14.15 16.25 -11.68
C ASN A 8 12.74 16.23 -11.10
N LEU A 9 12.60 16.28 -9.76
CA LEU A 9 11.30 16.24 -9.10
C LEU A 9 10.90 17.63 -8.61
N GLY A 10 9.65 17.98 -8.91
CA GLY A 10 9.00 19.21 -8.46
C GLY A 10 7.94 18.96 -7.40
N ILE A 11 7.05 19.94 -7.23
CA ILE A 11 5.86 19.78 -6.39
C ILE A 11 4.97 18.71 -7.00
N SER A 12 4.44 17.79 -6.17
CA SER A 12 3.58 16.71 -6.65
C SER A 12 2.34 17.22 -7.37
N ILE A 13 1.86 16.46 -8.35
CA ILE A 13 0.64 16.80 -9.10
C ILE A 13 -0.56 16.94 -8.15
N PHE A 14 -0.63 16.17 -7.08
CA PHE A 14 -1.69 16.25 -6.06
C PHE A 14 -1.69 17.62 -5.37
N SER A 15 -0.52 18.12 -4.97
CA SER A 15 -0.40 19.45 -4.36
C SER A 15 -0.75 20.56 -5.33
N GLN A 16 -0.32 20.45 -6.59
CA GLN A 16 -0.63 21.43 -7.62
C GLN A 16 -2.13 21.51 -7.91
N MET A 17 -2.77 20.36 -8.10
CA MET A 17 -4.21 20.29 -8.42
C MET A 17 -5.08 20.71 -7.24
N SER A 18 -4.71 20.30 -6.01
CA SER A 18 -5.40 20.76 -4.81
C SER A 18 -5.26 22.27 -4.60
N GLY A 19 -4.08 22.83 -4.89
CA GLY A 19 -3.87 24.28 -4.88
C GLY A 19 -4.73 25.01 -5.91
N LEU A 20 -4.90 24.46 -7.12
CA LEU A 20 -5.77 25.01 -8.16
C LEU A 20 -7.25 24.91 -7.75
N ALA A 21 -7.70 23.77 -7.24
CA ALA A 21 -9.06 23.59 -6.74
C ALA A 21 -9.42 24.63 -5.68
N ASN A 22 -8.53 24.83 -4.69
CA ASN A 22 -8.70 25.85 -3.65
C ASN A 22 -8.73 27.26 -4.23
N LYS A 23 -7.81 27.60 -5.14
CA LYS A 23 -7.72 28.92 -5.77
C LYS A 23 -9.00 29.29 -6.54
N PHE A 24 -9.63 28.32 -7.18
CA PHE A 24 -10.83 28.56 -7.99
C PHE A 24 -12.12 28.14 -7.30
N SER A 25 -12.07 27.73 -6.01
CA SER A 25 -13.22 27.20 -5.26
C SER A 25 -13.93 26.08 -6.03
N ALA A 26 -13.15 25.24 -6.72
CA ALA A 26 -13.66 24.13 -7.53
C ALA A 26 -13.74 22.85 -6.70
N ILE A 27 -14.62 21.91 -7.12
CA ILE A 27 -14.65 20.57 -6.57
C ILE A 27 -13.35 19.86 -6.92
N ASN A 28 -12.62 19.38 -5.91
CA ASN A 28 -11.36 18.65 -6.11
C ASN A 28 -11.62 17.19 -6.50
N LEU A 29 -11.52 16.87 -7.78
CA LEU A 29 -11.63 15.50 -8.30
C LEU A 29 -10.28 14.85 -8.58
N SER A 30 -9.17 15.52 -8.23
CA SER A 30 -7.83 15.05 -8.55
C SER A 30 -7.19 14.17 -7.48
N GLN A 31 -7.73 14.17 -6.27
CA GLN A 31 -7.18 13.43 -5.15
C GLN A 31 -8.25 12.54 -4.51
N GLY A 32 -7.94 11.25 -4.41
CA GLY A 32 -8.82 10.25 -3.82
C GLY A 32 -8.78 10.26 -2.29
N PHE A 33 -9.34 11.28 -1.65
CA PHE A 33 -9.68 11.20 -0.23
C PHE A 33 -11.20 11.29 -0.07
N PRO A 34 -11.78 10.47 0.83
CA PRO A 34 -13.22 10.45 1.04
C PRO A 34 -13.72 11.76 1.66
N GLU A 35 -14.88 12.26 1.20
CA GLU A 35 -15.61 13.37 1.87
C GLU A 35 -16.46 12.88 3.05
N PHE A 36 -16.72 11.57 3.14
CA PHE A 36 -17.42 10.96 4.28
C PHE A 36 -16.43 10.61 5.39
N ASP A 37 -16.92 10.69 6.60
CA ASP A 37 -16.11 10.66 7.80
C ASP A 37 -15.61 9.24 8.17
N THR A 38 -14.58 9.21 8.98
CA THR A 38 -14.11 8.01 9.68
C THR A 38 -15.24 7.42 10.53
N PRO A 39 -15.37 6.08 10.64
CA PRO A 39 -16.40 5.45 11.46
C PRO A 39 -16.45 5.99 12.89
N GLU A 40 -17.66 6.28 13.39
CA GLU A 40 -17.87 6.88 14.72
C GLU A 40 -17.24 6.06 15.84
N TYR A 41 -17.37 4.72 15.77
CA TYR A 41 -16.71 3.82 16.72
C TYR A 41 -15.20 4.06 16.77
N LEU A 42 -14.56 4.13 15.62
CA LEU A 42 -13.09 4.31 15.53
C LEU A 42 -12.67 5.66 16.12
N LYS A 43 -13.43 6.75 15.86
CA LYS A 43 -13.17 8.07 16.46
C LYS A 43 -13.34 8.06 17.98
N ALA A 44 -14.37 7.39 18.46
CA ALA A 44 -14.63 7.26 19.90
C ALA A 44 -13.51 6.48 20.60
N GLN A 45 -13.06 5.36 20.03
CA GLN A 45 -11.95 4.57 20.55
C GLN A 45 -10.65 5.37 20.57
N LEU A 46 -10.34 6.11 19.49
CA LEU A 46 -9.17 6.98 19.47
C LEU A 46 -9.18 8.00 20.61
N SER A 47 -10.30 8.70 20.79
CA SER A 47 -10.49 9.68 21.87
C SER A 47 -10.32 9.03 23.26
N GLN A 48 -10.87 7.84 23.43
CA GLN A 48 -10.74 7.07 24.66
C GLN A 48 -9.28 6.72 24.97
N TYR A 49 -8.53 6.16 24.01
CA TYR A 49 -7.13 5.79 24.22
C TYR A 49 -6.23 7.00 24.49
N VAL A 50 -6.46 8.12 23.80
CA VAL A 50 -5.75 9.39 24.12
C VAL A 50 -6.02 9.81 25.55
N THR A 51 -7.29 9.79 25.98
CA THR A 51 -7.70 10.22 27.34
C THR A 51 -7.20 9.29 28.44
N GLN A 52 -7.14 7.99 28.17
CA GLN A 52 -6.66 6.96 29.09
C GLN A 52 -5.14 6.88 29.21
N GLY A 53 -4.40 7.69 28.44
CA GLY A 53 -2.96 7.81 28.55
C GLY A 53 -2.15 6.85 27.68
N ALA A 54 -2.73 6.25 26.62
CA ALA A 54 -1.99 5.45 25.65
C ALA A 54 -1.12 6.32 24.73
N ASN A 55 -0.42 7.33 25.29
CA ASN A 55 0.29 8.37 24.56
C ASN A 55 1.82 8.17 24.52
N GLN A 56 2.29 7.03 25.01
CA GLN A 56 3.71 6.69 24.97
C GLN A 56 4.02 5.79 23.76
N TYR A 57 5.28 5.63 23.44
CA TYR A 57 5.73 4.78 22.34
C TYR A 57 5.21 3.34 22.47
N SER A 58 4.62 2.84 21.40
CA SER A 58 4.44 1.40 21.21
C SER A 58 5.75 0.73 20.81
N PRO A 59 5.84 -0.60 20.82
CA PRO A 59 6.92 -1.31 20.13
C PRO A 59 7.06 -0.82 18.69
N SER A 60 8.28 -0.74 18.18
CA SER A 60 8.54 -0.20 16.83
C SER A 60 7.80 -0.97 15.74
N SER A 61 7.66 -2.28 15.86
CA SER A 61 6.89 -3.11 14.93
C SER A 61 5.37 -2.93 15.02
N GLY A 62 4.88 -2.26 16.08
CA GLY A 62 3.46 -2.01 16.32
C GLY A 62 2.92 -2.64 17.61
N VAL A 63 1.71 -2.22 17.98
CA VAL A 63 0.97 -2.79 19.11
C VAL A 63 0.65 -4.26 18.84
N PRO A 64 1.01 -5.21 19.73
CA PRO A 64 0.82 -6.65 19.50
C PRO A 64 -0.63 -7.04 19.16
N LYS A 65 -1.61 -6.42 19.81
CA LYS A 65 -3.03 -6.64 19.50
C LYS A 65 -3.34 -6.30 18.05
N LEU A 66 -2.86 -5.15 17.54
CA LEU A 66 -3.10 -4.74 16.16
C LEU A 66 -2.44 -5.72 15.17
N GLN A 67 -1.21 -6.15 15.42
CA GLN A 67 -0.53 -7.15 14.59
C GLN A 67 -1.30 -8.47 14.52
N GLN A 68 -1.86 -8.94 15.64
CA GLN A 68 -2.70 -10.13 15.70
C GLN A 68 -4.01 -9.95 14.92
N GLN A 69 -4.66 -8.79 15.02
CA GLN A 69 -5.88 -8.52 14.28
C GLN A 69 -5.64 -8.39 12.76
N ILE A 70 -4.49 -7.86 12.35
CA ILE A 70 -4.08 -7.88 10.94
C ILE A 70 -3.90 -9.33 10.46
N ALA A 71 -3.19 -10.17 11.23
CA ALA A 71 -3.02 -11.58 10.90
C ALA A 71 -4.36 -12.33 10.80
N ALA A 72 -5.29 -12.06 11.70
CA ALA A 72 -6.65 -12.63 11.65
C ALA A 72 -7.44 -12.15 10.41
N LEU A 73 -7.31 -10.87 10.03
CA LEU A 73 -7.91 -10.33 8.80
C LEU A 73 -7.36 -11.04 7.55
N VAL A 74 -6.03 -11.23 7.48
CA VAL A 74 -5.37 -11.95 6.38
C VAL A 74 -5.85 -13.39 6.28
N GLN A 75 -5.91 -14.10 7.40
CA GLN A 75 -6.43 -15.47 7.44
C GLN A 75 -7.88 -15.54 6.94
N ARG A 76 -8.73 -14.59 7.36
CA ARG A 76 -10.13 -14.53 6.94
C ARG A 76 -10.30 -14.25 5.45
N LYS A 77 -9.48 -13.32 4.90
CA LYS A 77 -9.64 -12.84 3.51
C LYS A 77 -8.92 -13.71 2.48
N TYR A 78 -7.73 -14.18 2.81
CA TYR A 78 -6.83 -14.84 1.84
C TYR A 78 -6.51 -16.29 2.22
N ALA A 79 -7.05 -16.80 3.33
CA ALA A 79 -6.72 -18.12 3.88
C ALA A 79 -5.22 -18.33 4.17
N ALA A 80 -4.44 -17.24 4.18
CA ALA A 80 -3.01 -17.26 4.45
C ALA A 80 -2.74 -17.20 5.97
N GLN A 81 -1.83 -18.05 6.43
CA GLN A 81 -1.40 -18.04 7.83
C GLN A 81 -0.11 -17.25 7.97
N ILE A 82 -0.17 -16.15 8.70
CA ILE A 82 0.98 -15.33 9.03
C ILE A 82 1.11 -15.18 10.55
N ASP A 83 2.35 -15.08 11.03
CA ASP A 83 2.62 -14.70 12.40
C ASP A 83 2.66 -13.18 12.52
N GLY A 84 1.64 -12.61 13.19
CA GLY A 84 1.54 -11.17 13.39
C GLY A 84 2.77 -10.55 14.03
N THR A 85 3.44 -11.25 14.92
CA THR A 85 4.60 -10.75 15.66
C THR A 85 5.86 -10.63 14.78
N SER A 86 6.14 -11.65 13.97
CA SER A 86 7.36 -11.70 13.15
C SER A 86 7.19 -11.14 11.75
N GLN A 87 5.96 -11.16 11.19
CA GLN A 87 5.72 -10.84 9.79
C GLN A 87 4.96 -9.52 9.56
N VAL A 88 4.31 -8.94 10.58
CA VAL A 88 3.56 -7.68 10.45
C VAL A 88 4.33 -6.53 11.08
N THR A 89 4.49 -5.44 10.34
CA THR A 89 5.03 -4.17 10.85
C THR A 89 4.03 -3.04 10.58
N VAL A 90 3.58 -2.36 11.64
CA VAL A 90 2.70 -1.20 11.55
C VAL A 90 3.53 0.02 11.21
N THR A 91 3.07 0.80 10.22
CA THR A 91 3.81 1.93 9.65
C THR A 91 3.01 3.23 9.67
N SER A 92 3.70 4.36 9.49
CA SER A 92 3.06 5.67 9.34
C SER A 92 2.46 5.84 7.93
N GLY A 93 1.51 4.97 7.62
CA GLY A 93 0.84 4.83 6.34
C GLY A 93 1.66 4.03 5.33
N ALA A 94 1.01 3.69 4.22
CA ALA A 94 1.63 2.90 3.15
C ALA A 94 2.82 3.60 2.49
N THR A 95 2.84 4.93 2.43
CA THR A 95 3.96 5.69 1.83
C THR A 95 5.27 5.43 2.57
N GLU A 96 5.24 5.38 3.91
CA GLU A 96 6.42 5.00 4.69
C GLU A 96 6.78 3.54 4.45
N ALA A 97 5.79 2.63 4.46
CA ALA A 97 6.02 1.21 4.21
C ALA A 97 6.68 0.95 2.85
N LEU A 98 6.20 1.61 1.79
CA LEU A 98 6.78 1.56 0.44
C LEU A 98 8.23 2.04 0.43
N PHE A 99 8.47 3.21 1.05
CA PHE A 99 9.82 3.76 1.16
C PHE A 99 10.75 2.78 1.86
N VAL A 100 10.37 2.26 3.03
CA VAL A 100 11.19 1.33 3.81
C VAL A 100 11.43 0.01 3.07
N ALA A 101 10.39 -0.56 2.41
CA ALA A 101 10.54 -1.77 1.61
C ALA A 101 11.57 -1.58 0.47
N ILE A 102 11.48 -0.46 -0.26
CA ILE A 102 12.42 -0.11 -1.31
C ILE A 102 13.84 0.03 -0.74
N GLN A 103 14.02 0.80 0.35
CA GLN A 103 15.33 0.96 0.99
C GLN A 103 15.90 -0.37 1.52
N THR A 104 15.04 -1.34 1.85
CA THR A 104 15.46 -2.65 2.35
C THR A 104 16.15 -3.48 1.26
N ILE A 105 15.63 -3.46 0.03
CA ILE A 105 16.09 -4.40 -1.02
C ILE A 105 16.88 -3.75 -2.15
N VAL A 106 16.66 -2.47 -2.46
CA VAL A 106 17.31 -1.77 -3.57
C VAL A 106 18.69 -1.28 -3.15
N ARG A 107 19.65 -1.43 -4.03
CA ARG A 107 21.04 -0.98 -3.88
C ARG A 107 21.42 -0.08 -5.07
N GLU A 108 22.54 0.59 -4.95
CA GLU A 108 23.09 1.39 -6.06
C GLU A 108 23.27 0.53 -7.33
N GLY A 109 22.69 1.00 -8.42
CA GLY A 109 22.75 0.34 -9.73
C GLY A 109 21.67 -0.71 -9.98
N ASP A 110 20.80 -1.03 -8.99
CA ASP A 110 19.66 -1.93 -9.18
C ASP A 110 18.55 -1.27 -10.02
N ASP A 111 17.92 -2.07 -10.87
CA ASP A 111 16.72 -1.71 -11.61
C ASP A 111 15.46 -2.17 -10.84
N VAL A 112 14.42 -1.33 -10.81
CA VAL A 112 13.10 -1.68 -10.27
C VAL A 112 12.04 -1.42 -11.32
N ILE A 113 11.29 -2.46 -11.69
CA ILE A 113 10.18 -2.34 -12.65
C ILE A 113 8.98 -1.70 -11.96
N VAL A 114 8.44 -0.66 -12.59
CA VAL A 114 7.21 0.04 -12.19
C VAL A 114 6.27 0.16 -13.37
N PHE A 115 4.95 0.18 -13.11
CA PHE A 115 3.93 0.26 -14.14
C PHE A 115 3.35 1.67 -14.23
N ASP A 116 3.35 2.25 -15.44
CA ASP A 116 2.78 3.57 -15.68
C ASP A 116 1.33 3.51 -16.18
N PRO A 117 0.47 4.43 -15.68
CA PRO A 117 0.75 5.48 -14.70
C PRO A 117 1.06 4.93 -13.31
N ALA A 118 2.09 5.44 -12.66
CA ALA A 118 2.57 4.97 -11.35
C ALA A 118 2.22 5.95 -10.23
N TYR A 119 2.08 5.46 -9.01
CA TYR A 119 2.01 6.32 -7.84
C TYR A 119 3.33 7.09 -7.69
N ASP A 120 3.24 8.40 -7.47
CA ASP A 120 4.34 9.34 -7.54
C ASP A 120 5.46 9.14 -6.51
N SER A 121 5.24 8.32 -5.48
CA SER A 121 6.27 8.04 -4.48
C SER A 121 7.22 6.90 -4.84
N TYR A 122 6.93 6.05 -5.85
CA TYR A 122 7.79 4.92 -6.18
C TYR A 122 9.15 5.36 -6.71
N GLN A 123 9.15 6.14 -7.78
CA GLN A 123 10.38 6.60 -8.41
C GLN A 123 11.32 7.36 -7.45
N PRO A 124 10.86 8.36 -6.66
CA PRO A 124 11.73 9.04 -5.71
C PRO A 124 12.36 8.12 -4.68
N ALA A 125 11.61 7.14 -4.18
CA ALA A 125 12.11 6.20 -3.19
C ALA A 125 13.19 5.27 -3.78
N ILE A 126 13.02 4.84 -5.04
CA ILE A 126 14.00 4.05 -5.79
C ILE A 126 15.28 4.86 -6.04
N GLU A 127 15.16 6.09 -6.52
CA GLU A 127 16.29 6.99 -6.78
C GLU A 127 17.09 7.30 -5.49
N LEU A 128 16.39 7.51 -4.36
CA LEU A 128 17.02 7.74 -3.05
C LEU A 128 17.76 6.50 -2.54
N ALA A 129 17.38 5.30 -2.97
CA ALA A 129 18.10 4.06 -2.69
C ALA A 129 19.32 3.84 -3.62
N GLY A 130 19.52 4.70 -4.64
CA GLY A 130 20.54 4.56 -5.67
C GLY A 130 20.13 3.67 -6.83
N GLY A 131 18.87 3.22 -6.85
CA GLY A 131 18.31 2.40 -7.93
C GLY A 131 17.75 3.24 -9.08
N LYS A 132 17.31 2.54 -10.13
CA LYS A 132 16.70 3.13 -11.32
C LYS A 132 15.32 2.51 -11.54
N SER A 133 14.31 3.37 -11.78
CA SER A 133 12.99 2.94 -12.21
C SER A 133 12.99 2.54 -13.68
N VAL A 134 12.50 1.34 -13.98
CA VAL A 134 12.26 0.84 -15.33
C VAL A 134 10.76 0.85 -15.57
N HIS A 135 10.29 1.79 -16.40
CA HIS A 135 8.88 2.05 -16.60
C HIS A 135 8.29 1.15 -17.69
N VAL A 136 7.21 0.45 -17.36
CA VAL A 136 6.41 -0.37 -18.28
C VAL A 136 5.02 0.24 -18.37
N ALA A 137 4.67 0.75 -19.56
CA ALA A 137 3.40 1.44 -19.78
C ALA A 137 2.23 0.44 -19.80
N LEU A 138 1.17 0.77 -19.08
CA LEU A 138 -0.13 0.12 -19.16
C LEU A 138 -1.00 0.87 -20.18
N ALA A 139 -1.43 0.19 -21.23
CA ALA A 139 -2.17 0.84 -22.33
C ALA A 139 -3.66 0.95 -22.02
N ALA A 140 -4.19 2.17 -22.18
CA ALA A 140 -5.64 2.39 -22.17
C ALA A 140 -6.32 1.67 -23.36
N PRO A 141 -7.60 1.27 -23.24
CA PRO A 141 -8.49 1.46 -22.09
C PRO A 141 -8.34 0.37 -21.00
N ASP A 142 -7.68 -0.73 -21.30
CA ASP A 142 -7.72 -1.92 -20.45
C ASP A 142 -6.72 -1.89 -19.30
N TYR A 143 -5.65 -1.14 -19.42
CA TYR A 143 -4.54 -1.07 -18.44
C TYR A 143 -4.06 -2.47 -18.00
N ALA A 144 -4.12 -3.44 -18.91
CA ALA A 144 -3.63 -4.79 -18.67
C ALA A 144 -2.10 -4.83 -18.74
N ILE A 145 -1.50 -5.64 -17.88
CA ILE A 145 -0.05 -5.84 -17.90
C ILE A 145 0.31 -6.73 -19.10
N ASN A 146 1.22 -6.24 -19.94
CA ASN A 146 1.85 -7.06 -20.98
C ASN A 146 3.08 -7.76 -20.41
N TRP A 147 2.91 -8.98 -19.95
CA TRP A 147 3.97 -9.76 -19.31
C TRP A 147 5.15 -10.08 -20.23
N GLN A 148 4.94 -10.10 -21.55
CA GLN A 148 6.05 -10.23 -22.50
C GLN A 148 6.93 -8.99 -22.48
N THR A 149 6.33 -7.79 -22.43
CA THR A 149 7.08 -6.53 -22.29
C THR A 149 7.80 -6.47 -20.95
N VAL A 150 7.15 -6.92 -19.87
CA VAL A 150 7.80 -7.01 -18.54
C VAL A 150 9.03 -7.91 -18.61
N ASN A 151 8.90 -9.11 -19.19
CA ASN A 151 10.01 -10.05 -19.32
C ASN A 151 11.16 -9.48 -20.14
N GLN A 152 10.88 -8.71 -21.19
CA GLN A 152 11.89 -8.04 -22.02
C GLN A 152 12.60 -6.89 -21.29
N ALA A 153 11.94 -6.28 -20.31
CA ALA A 153 12.49 -5.21 -19.48
C ALA A 153 13.40 -5.71 -18.34
N ILE A 154 13.35 -7.00 -18.02
CA ILE A 154 14.20 -7.62 -16.98
C ILE A 154 15.64 -7.70 -17.50
N THR A 155 16.57 -7.23 -16.69
CA THR A 155 18.02 -7.30 -16.90
C THR A 155 18.70 -8.03 -15.76
N ALA A 156 20.01 -8.22 -15.85
CA ALA A 156 20.80 -8.77 -14.74
C ALA A 156 20.83 -7.86 -13.50
N ASN A 157 20.47 -6.58 -13.66
CA ASN A 157 20.39 -5.61 -12.58
C ASN A 157 18.99 -5.51 -11.97
N THR A 158 17.99 -6.15 -12.56
CA THR A 158 16.61 -6.07 -12.05
C THR A 158 16.51 -6.73 -10.68
N ARG A 159 16.12 -5.94 -9.69
CA ARG A 159 16.02 -6.35 -8.29
C ARG A 159 14.60 -6.66 -7.86
N ALA A 160 13.65 -5.86 -8.31
CA ALA A 160 12.26 -5.95 -7.88
C ALA A 160 11.26 -5.50 -8.94
N ILE A 161 10.01 -5.93 -8.74
CA ILE A 161 8.83 -5.43 -9.44
C ILE A 161 7.90 -4.82 -8.39
N ILE A 162 7.44 -3.59 -8.63
CA ILE A 162 6.37 -2.97 -7.83
C ILE A 162 5.05 -3.17 -8.57
N ILE A 163 4.09 -3.82 -7.94
CA ILE A 163 2.71 -3.93 -8.42
C ILE A 163 1.79 -3.11 -7.54
N ASN A 164 0.73 -2.54 -8.13
CA ASN A 164 -0.34 -1.86 -7.40
C ASN A 164 -1.68 -2.45 -7.79
N THR A 165 -2.39 -3.05 -6.84
CA THR A 165 -3.66 -3.73 -7.09
C THR A 165 -4.59 -3.63 -5.90
N PRO A 166 -5.82 -3.11 -6.07
CA PRO A 166 -6.36 -2.38 -7.23
C PRO A 166 -5.50 -1.19 -7.62
N HIS A 167 -5.35 -0.96 -8.93
CA HIS A 167 -4.38 -0.03 -9.48
C HIS A 167 -4.87 1.43 -9.40
N ASN A 168 -4.04 2.31 -8.86
CA ASN A 168 -4.23 3.75 -8.93
C ASN A 168 -3.43 4.32 -10.11
N PRO A 169 -4.08 4.95 -11.13
CA PRO A 169 -5.45 5.48 -11.10
C PRO A 169 -6.51 4.66 -11.86
N SER A 170 -6.14 3.55 -12.52
CA SER A 170 -7.04 2.89 -13.48
C SER A 170 -8.17 2.05 -12.85
N GLY A 171 -8.06 1.70 -11.55
CA GLY A 171 -8.96 0.78 -10.89
C GLY A 171 -8.80 -0.69 -11.31
N LYS A 172 -7.81 -1.01 -12.15
CA LYS A 172 -7.57 -2.39 -12.61
C LYS A 172 -7.19 -3.30 -11.46
N VAL A 173 -7.77 -4.51 -11.44
CA VAL A 173 -7.45 -5.57 -10.48
C VAL A 173 -6.70 -6.68 -11.21
N LEU A 174 -5.68 -7.24 -10.58
CA LEU A 174 -4.96 -8.39 -11.12
C LEU A 174 -5.87 -9.63 -11.19
N LYS A 175 -5.68 -10.42 -12.25
CA LYS A 175 -6.35 -11.70 -12.45
C LYS A 175 -5.40 -12.85 -12.09
N GLN A 176 -5.93 -14.05 -11.96
CA GLN A 176 -5.13 -15.25 -11.66
C GLN A 176 -4.01 -15.47 -12.69
N GLN A 177 -4.25 -15.11 -13.94
CA GLN A 177 -3.23 -15.17 -14.98
C GLN A 177 -2.06 -14.23 -14.68
N ASP A 178 -2.35 -13.02 -14.19
CA ASP A 178 -1.32 -12.04 -13.84
C ASP A 178 -0.46 -12.53 -12.66
N ILE A 179 -1.10 -13.10 -11.64
CA ILE A 179 -0.40 -13.74 -10.52
C ILE A 179 0.52 -14.86 -11.00
N ASN A 180 0.05 -15.71 -11.90
CA ASN A 180 0.84 -16.82 -12.44
C ASN A 180 2.05 -16.34 -13.26
N GLU A 181 1.89 -15.30 -14.07
CA GLU A 181 3.01 -14.72 -14.84
C GLU A 181 4.01 -14.02 -13.92
N LEU A 182 3.52 -13.27 -12.93
CA LEU A 182 4.39 -12.64 -11.91
C LEU A 182 5.24 -13.71 -11.20
N LYS A 183 4.63 -14.81 -10.74
CA LYS A 183 5.34 -15.93 -10.09
C LYS A 183 6.45 -16.48 -10.98
N LYS A 184 6.16 -16.73 -12.24
CA LYS A 184 7.16 -17.25 -13.21
C LYS A 184 8.37 -16.33 -13.29
N LEU A 185 8.14 -15.02 -13.41
CA LEU A 185 9.23 -14.03 -13.51
C LEU A 185 10.01 -13.93 -12.19
N VAL A 186 9.32 -13.88 -11.06
CA VAL A 186 9.94 -13.82 -9.73
C VAL A 186 10.84 -15.01 -9.49
N SER A 187 10.36 -16.22 -9.79
CA SER A 187 11.13 -17.45 -9.62
C SER A 187 12.30 -17.54 -10.61
N ALA A 188 12.06 -17.24 -11.91
CA ALA A 188 13.07 -17.36 -12.95
C ALA A 188 14.25 -16.40 -12.76
N HIS A 189 14.00 -15.20 -12.23
CA HIS A 189 14.98 -14.13 -12.10
C HIS A 189 15.35 -13.80 -10.64
N ASN A 190 14.81 -14.55 -9.67
CA ASN A 190 15.02 -14.33 -8.23
C ASN A 190 14.71 -12.89 -7.79
N LEU A 191 13.60 -12.35 -8.26
CA LEU A 191 13.17 -10.97 -7.97
C LEU A 191 12.44 -10.87 -6.63
N TYR A 192 12.39 -9.67 -6.07
CA TYR A 192 11.46 -9.30 -5.02
C TYR A 192 10.21 -8.66 -5.60
N VAL A 193 9.12 -8.71 -4.84
CA VAL A 193 7.87 -8.01 -5.15
C VAL A 193 7.57 -7.00 -4.04
N ILE A 194 7.20 -5.78 -4.43
CA ILE A 194 6.55 -4.83 -3.55
C ILE A 194 5.11 -4.73 -4.04
N SER A 195 4.19 -5.30 -3.27
CA SER A 195 2.76 -5.32 -3.59
C SER A 195 2.05 -4.20 -2.83
N ASP A 196 1.74 -3.12 -3.53
CA ASP A 196 0.95 -2.01 -3.00
C ASP A 196 -0.53 -2.35 -3.13
N GLU A 197 -1.13 -2.77 -2.02
CA GLU A 197 -2.51 -3.26 -1.94
C GLU A 197 -3.41 -2.33 -1.12
N VAL A 198 -3.11 -1.03 -1.09
CA VAL A 198 -3.84 -0.03 -0.28
C VAL A 198 -5.34 0.04 -0.56
N TYR A 199 -5.79 -0.43 -1.73
CA TYR A 199 -7.19 -0.48 -2.14
C TYR A 199 -7.79 -1.89 -2.08
N GLU A 200 -7.17 -2.86 -1.40
CA GLU A 200 -7.56 -4.29 -1.35
C GLU A 200 -9.03 -4.55 -1.00
N HIS A 201 -9.67 -3.61 -0.31
CA HIS A 201 -11.08 -3.70 0.10
C HIS A 201 -12.04 -2.91 -0.81
N ILE A 202 -11.53 -2.30 -1.89
CA ILE A 202 -12.31 -1.48 -2.83
C ILE A 202 -12.24 -2.12 -4.21
N THR A 203 -13.00 -3.19 -4.38
CA THR A 203 -13.18 -3.89 -5.66
C THR A 203 -14.63 -3.80 -6.09
N PHE A 204 -14.91 -3.94 -7.38
CA PHE A 204 -16.24 -3.76 -7.96
C PHE A 204 -16.68 -5.00 -8.73
N ASP A 205 -18.00 -5.10 -8.98
CA ASP A 205 -18.59 -6.12 -9.83
C ASP A 205 -18.26 -7.55 -9.37
N GLN A 206 -18.19 -7.74 -8.04
CA GLN A 206 -17.86 -9.00 -7.37
C GLN A 206 -16.49 -9.59 -7.79
N GLN A 207 -15.59 -8.77 -8.34
CA GLN A 207 -14.24 -9.23 -8.64
C GLN A 207 -13.45 -9.39 -7.33
N PRO A 208 -12.89 -10.57 -7.05
CA PRO A 208 -12.06 -10.74 -5.87
C PRO A 208 -10.75 -9.98 -6.03
N HIS A 209 -10.27 -9.39 -4.92
CA HIS A 209 -8.89 -8.96 -4.85
C HIS A 209 -7.98 -10.17 -4.69
N LEU A 210 -7.01 -10.31 -5.58
CA LEU A 210 -5.97 -11.34 -5.49
C LEU A 210 -4.71 -10.71 -4.89
N SER A 211 -4.46 -11.04 -3.63
CA SER A 211 -3.28 -10.58 -2.90
C SER A 211 -2.09 -11.52 -3.10
N ALA A 212 -0.88 -10.97 -3.05
CA ALA A 212 0.35 -11.77 -2.94
C ALA A 212 0.36 -12.62 -1.66
N LEU A 213 -0.42 -12.27 -0.64
CA LEU A 213 -0.60 -13.06 0.59
C LEU A 213 -1.27 -14.41 0.34
N GLY A 214 -2.09 -14.54 -0.69
CA GLY A 214 -2.79 -15.77 -1.04
C GLY A 214 -1.93 -16.81 -1.79
N ASP A 215 -0.66 -16.51 -2.02
CA ASP A 215 0.29 -17.39 -2.73
C ASP A 215 1.62 -17.48 -1.97
N GLU A 216 1.93 -18.65 -1.42
CA GLU A 216 3.11 -18.86 -0.58
C GLU A 216 4.43 -18.56 -1.30
N GLU A 217 4.54 -18.85 -2.60
CA GLU A 217 5.77 -18.60 -3.37
C GLU A 217 5.97 -17.10 -3.60
N LEU A 218 4.89 -16.34 -3.87
CA LEU A 218 4.96 -14.89 -3.98
C LEU A 218 5.24 -14.25 -2.62
N LEU A 219 4.51 -14.68 -1.58
CA LEU A 219 4.70 -14.14 -0.23
C LEU A 219 6.17 -14.29 0.22
N ALA A 220 6.82 -15.44 -0.10
CA ALA A 220 8.21 -15.68 0.26
C ALA A 220 9.22 -14.63 -0.29
N LYS A 221 8.80 -13.82 -1.26
CA LYS A 221 9.62 -12.78 -1.90
C LYS A 221 8.98 -11.40 -1.88
N SER A 222 7.90 -11.22 -1.09
CA SER A 222 7.07 -10.01 -1.16
C SER A 222 7.08 -9.18 0.11
N PHE A 223 6.99 -7.86 -0.09
CA PHE A 223 6.48 -6.89 0.88
C PHE A 223 5.07 -6.52 0.45
N VAL A 224 4.06 -6.95 1.20
CA VAL A 224 2.65 -6.62 0.94
C VAL A 224 2.25 -5.46 1.82
N ILE A 225 1.81 -4.38 1.21
CA ILE A 225 1.60 -3.09 1.87
C ILE A 225 0.15 -2.68 1.76
N SER A 226 -0.44 -2.32 2.89
CA SER A 226 -1.82 -1.88 2.97
C SER A 226 -2.00 -0.61 3.82
N SER A 227 -3.20 -0.03 3.80
CA SER A 227 -3.48 1.26 4.43
C SER A 227 -4.83 1.29 5.13
N PHE A 228 -4.83 1.56 6.41
CA PHE A 228 -6.07 1.83 7.15
C PHE A 228 -6.76 3.14 6.72
N GLY A 229 -5.97 4.08 6.18
CA GLY A 229 -6.51 5.36 5.70
C GLY A 229 -7.54 5.20 4.59
N LYS A 230 -7.38 4.21 3.71
CA LYS A 230 -8.33 3.90 2.64
C LYS A 230 -9.49 3.05 3.17
N THR A 231 -9.19 2.08 4.02
CA THR A 231 -10.18 1.16 4.60
C THR A 231 -11.17 1.88 5.53
N PHE A 232 -10.69 2.80 6.36
CA PHE A 232 -11.51 3.47 7.39
C PHE A 232 -11.69 4.96 7.16
N HIS A 233 -11.47 5.46 5.94
CA HIS A 233 -11.66 6.87 5.57
C HIS A 233 -10.86 7.84 6.48
N SER A 234 -9.67 7.42 6.91
CA SER A 234 -8.84 8.13 7.88
C SER A 234 -7.44 8.44 7.32
N THR A 235 -7.40 8.91 6.05
CA THR A 235 -6.13 9.14 5.32
C THR A 235 -5.17 10.08 6.06
N GLY A 236 -5.71 11.05 6.81
CA GLY A 236 -4.94 12.00 7.62
C GLY A 236 -4.28 11.38 8.85
N TRP A 237 -4.71 10.20 9.31
CA TRP A 237 -4.10 9.53 10.46
C TRP A 237 -2.76 8.87 10.11
N LYS A 238 -2.50 8.66 8.84
CA LYS A 238 -1.25 8.08 8.35
C LYS A 238 -0.93 6.72 8.99
N MET A 239 -1.91 5.81 8.98
CA MET A 239 -1.76 4.46 9.51
C MET A 239 -1.81 3.43 8.39
N GLY A 240 -0.85 2.51 8.38
CA GLY A 240 -0.75 1.40 7.43
C GLY A 240 0.08 0.27 8.01
N TYR A 241 0.37 -0.72 7.20
CA TYR A 241 1.19 -1.86 7.60
C TYR A 241 1.89 -2.50 6.40
N CYS A 242 2.98 -3.20 6.71
CA CYS A 242 3.68 -4.07 5.78
C CYS A 242 3.66 -5.51 6.33
N ILE A 243 3.40 -6.46 5.46
CA ILE A 243 3.50 -7.90 5.73
C ILE A 243 4.58 -8.47 4.82
N ALA A 244 5.53 -9.18 5.41
CA ALA A 244 6.60 -9.84 4.68
C ALA A 244 7.05 -11.11 5.43
N PRO A 245 7.80 -12.03 4.82
CA PRO A 245 8.47 -13.11 5.53
C PRO A 245 9.30 -12.60 6.72
N ALA A 246 9.50 -13.43 7.73
CA ALA A 246 10.13 -13.00 8.97
C ALA A 246 11.53 -12.42 8.77
N ASP A 247 12.33 -12.98 7.88
CA ASP A 247 13.67 -12.50 7.51
C ASP A 247 13.63 -11.14 6.81
N LEU A 248 12.71 -10.95 5.86
CA LEU A 248 12.51 -9.66 5.21
C LEU A 248 11.94 -8.61 6.17
N SER A 249 11.03 -9.02 7.07
CA SER A 249 10.48 -8.15 8.11
C SER A 249 11.54 -7.69 9.11
N GLU A 250 12.51 -8.54 9.44
CA GLU A 250 13.66 -8.16 10.30
C GLU A 250 14.48 -7.06 9.63
N GLU A 251 14.84 -7.22 8.36
CA GLU A 251 15.60 -6.19 7.62
C GLU A 251 14.79 -4.89 7.42
N PHE A 252 13.50 -5.01 7.11
CA PHE A 252 12.58 -3.88 7.03
C PHE A 252 12.55 -3.06 8.34
N ARG A 253 12.43 -3.74 9.48
CA ARG A 253 12.37 -3.12 10.81
C ARG A 253 13.66 -2.40 11.20
N LYS A 254 14.83 -2.85 10.70
CA LYS A 254 16.11 -2.15 10.91
C LYS A 254 16.11 -0.75 10.30
N ILE A 255 15.40 -0.54 9.19
CA ILE A 255 15.27 0.77 8.54
C ILE A 255 14.11 1.55 9.16
N HIS A 256 12.94 0.92 9.31
CA HIS A 256 11.75 1.51 9.87
C HIS A 256 12.01 2.24 11.21
N GLN A 257 12.75 1.62 12.12
CA GLN A 257 13.06 2.23 13.43
C GLN A 257 13.83 3.55 13.36
N TYR A 258 14.55 3.82 12.25
CA TYR A 258 15.28 5.07 12.05
C TYR A 258 14.54 6.08 11.15
N VAL A 259 13.41 5.69 10.57
CA VAL A 259 12.52 6.57 9.80
C VAL A 259 11.45 7.16 10.72
N THR A 260 10.69 6.31 11.39
CA THR A 260 9.54 6.72 12.23
C THR A 260 9.67 6.25 13.66
N PHE A 261 10.46 5.23 13.93
CA PHE A 261 10.60 4.52 15.20
C PHE A 261 9.32 3.78 15.61
N SER A 262 8.20 4.47 15.80
CA SER A 262 6.93 3.94 16.22
C SER A 262 5.80 4.80 15.65
N SER A 263 4.73 4.18 15.15
CA SER A 263 3.56 4.88 14.65
C SER A 263 2.64 5.31 15.82
N PHE A 264 1.66 6.15 15.51
CA PHE A 264 0.76 6.77 16.49
C PHE A 264 0.00 5.75 17.35
N THR A 265 0.45 5.54 18.59
CA THR A 265 0.01 4.49 19.50
C THR A 265 -1.50 4.48 19.79
N PRO A 266 -2.17 5.61 20.10
CA PRO A 266 -3.61 5.61 20.34
C PRO A 266 -4.41 5.09 19.14
N ALA A 267 -4.01 5.45 17.92
CA ALA A 267 -4.67 4.97 16.72
C ALA A 267 -4.46 3.47 16.50
N GLN A 268 -3.30 2.93 16.86
CA GLN A 268 -3.04 1.49 16.77
C GLN A 268 -3.99 0.69 17.67
N HIS A 269 -4.23 1.14 18.89
CA HIS A 269 -5.18 0.50 19.79
C HIS A 269 -6.62 0.60 19.26
N ALA A 270 -7.03 1.79 18.81
CA ALA A 270 -8.36 2.01 18.24
C ALA A 270 -8.62 1.14 16.99
N LEU A 271 -7.62 1.01 16.11
CA LEU A 271 -7.68 0.15 14.93
C LEU A 271 -7.73 -1.33 15.29
N ALA A 272 -7.02 -1.76 16.35
CA ALA A 272 -7.10 -3.12 16.83
C ALA A 272 -8.52 -3.48 17.29
N ASP A 273 -9.16 -2.60 18.06
CA ASP A 273 -10.54 -2.79 18.51
C ASP A 273 -11.53 -2.75 17.33
N MET A 274 -11.31 -1.87 16.36
CA MET A 274 -12.12 -1.78 15.14
C MET A 274 -12.07 -3.08 14.34
N LEU A 275 -10.87 -3.64 14.14
CA LEU A 275 -10.70 -4.92 13.43
C LEU A 275 -11.28 -6.11 14.19
N GLU A 276 -11.27 -6.06 15.52
CA GLU A 276 -11.84 -7.13 16.36
C GLU A 276 -13.36 -7.13 16.36
N GLN A 277 -13.99 -5.95 16.38
CA GLN A 277 -15.41 -5.81 16.68
C GLN A 277 -16.28 -5.40 15.48
N HIS A 278 -15.70 -4.79 14.44
CA HIS A 278 -16.43 -4.17 13.33
C HIS A 278 -15.85 -4.54 11.96
N THR A 279 -15.61 -5.82 11.73
CA THR A 279 -15.13 -6.33 10.43
C THR A 279 -16.18 -6.18 9.32
N ASP A 280 -17.46 -6.06 9.67
CA ASP A 280 -18.57 -5.80 8.75
C ASP A 280 -18.36 -4.52 7.93
N HIS A 281 -17.73 -3.50 8.49
CA HIS A 281 -17.34 -2.30 7.74
C HIS A 281 -16.49 -2.63 6.51
N ILE A 282 -15.50 -3.52 6.67
CA ILE A 282 -14.63 -3.94 5.58
C ILE A 282 -15.41 -4.72 4.52
N ASP A 283 -16.32 -5.60 4.96
CA ASP A 283 -17.11 -6.45 4.08
C ASP A 283 -18.11 -5.64 3.23
N GLN A 284 -18.60 -4.51 3.75
CA GLN A 284 -19.54 -3.60 3.06
C GLN A 284 -18.84 -2.56 2.16
N LEU A 285 -17.52 -2.41 2.25
CA LEU A 285 -16.79 -1.31 1.62
C LEU A 285 -16.88 -1.35 0.09
N SER A 286 -16.78 -2.54 -0.51
CA SER A 286 -16.90 -2.73 -1.96
C SER A 286 -18.27 -2.26 -2.47
N ASP A 287 -19.37 -2.69 -1.86
CA ASP A 287 -20.73 -2.31 -2.26
C ASP A 287 -20.95 -0.80 -2.08
N PHE A 288 -20.44 -0.24 -0.99
CA PHE A 288 -20.54 1.19 -0.70
C PHE A 288 -19.87 2.03 -1.81
N TYR A 289 -18.67 1.69 -2.22
CA TYR A 289 -17.98 2.42 -3.28
C TYR A 289 -18.51 2.09 -4.68
N GLN A 290 -18.95 0.86 -4.92
CA GLN A 290 -19.60 0.49 -6.16
C GLN A 290 -20.85 1.32 -6.43
N HIS A 291 -21.69 1.51 -5.42
CA HIS A 291 -22.87 2.37 -5.55
C HIS A 291 -22.49 3.80 -5.98
N LYS A 292 -21.42 4.38 -5.42
CA LYS A 292 -20.95 5.73 -5.79
C LYS A 292 -20.43 5.77 -7.23
N ARG A 293 -19.66 4.75 -7.65
CA ARG A 293 -19.22 4.60 -9.03
C ARG A 293 -20.40 4.56 -9.99
N ASP A 294 -21.40 3.74 -9.67
CA ASP A 294 -22.56 3.53 -10.54
C ASP A 294 -23.39 4.82 -10.68
N VAL A 295 -23.58 5.57 -9.60
CA VAL A 295 -24.23 6.89 -9.64
C VAL A 295 -23.49 7.83 -10.60
N LEU A 296 -22.17 7.92 -10.51
CA LEU A 296 -21.37 8.78 -11.40
C LEU A 296 -21.42 8.29 -12.84
N SER A 297 -21.21 6.98 -13.08
CA SER A 297 -21.21 6.40 -14.42
C SER A 297 -22.54 6.52 -15.14
N ASN A 298 -23.66 6.47 -14.40
CA ASN A 298 -24.99 6.66 -14.98
C ASN A 298 -25.34 8.13 -15.26
N ALA A 299 -24.59 9.06 -14.67
CA ALA A 299 -24.78 10.50 -14.87
C ALA A 299 -23.94 11.09 -16.04
N LEU A 300 -22.90 10.37 -16.46
CA LEU A 300 -22.01 10.72 -17.57
C LEU A 300 -22.46 10.10 -18.89
#